data_ebeb26209f0c7bf16639e2ea5fd9495f
#
_entry.id   ebeb26209f0c7bf16639e2ea5fd9495f
#
_cell.length_a   1.000
_cell.length_b   1.000
_cell.length_c   1.000
_cell.angle_alpha   90.00
_cell.angle_beta   90.00
_cell.angle_gamma   90.00
#
_symmetry.space_group_name_H-M   'P 1'
#
loop_
_entity.id
_entity.type
_entity.pdbx_description
1 polymer ?
#
loop_
_entity_poly.entity_id
_entity_poly.type
_entity_poly.pdbx_seq_one_letter_code
_entity_poly.pdbx_strand_id
1 'polypeptide(L)'
;MHPKQICADIEMLGARLVLDGNDLYIENPENVYQELVEFVQSYKKRIIRYLKGEYSDQEHNVKQTIDKIINYYMGVAQDLNKKIDDWFNHDYESVMKVMKLLVLFWENGWRDLDTSVSNFESEETDKLSLEIYERAMSYFKGDKS
;
A
#
# COMPACT_ATOMS: atom_id res chain seq x y z
N MET A 1 5.35 -5.00 2.15
CA MET A 1 5.45 -6.11 3.14
C MET A 1 4.17 -6.18 3.96
N HIS A 2 3.69 -7.39 4.22
CA HIS A 2 2.49 -7.56 5.03
C HIS A 2 2.75 -7.12 6.47
N PRO A 3 1.83 -6.40 7.12
CA PRO A 3 1.98 -6.03 8.52
C PRO A 3 2.30 -7.19 9.46
N LYS A 4 1.76 -8.37 9.17
CA LYS A 4 2.07 -9.59 9.92
C LYS A 4 3.56 -9.89 9.92
N GLN A 5 4.24 -9.74 8.77
CA GLN A 5 5.66 -9.97 8.64
C GLN A 5 6.46 -8.91 9.39
N ILE A 6 6.02 -7.66 9.34
CA ILE A 6 6.66 -6.57 10.07
C ILE A 6 6.64 -6.85 11.57
N CYS A 7 5.48 -7.25 12.09
CA CYS A 7 5.34 -7.61 13.50
C CYS A 7 6.25 -8.77 13.90
N ALA A 8 6.31 -9.82 13.06
CA ALA A 8 7.16 -10.97 13.32
C ALA A 8 8.65 -10.58 13.35
N ASP A 9 9.10 -9.76 12.41
CA ASP A 9 10.49 -9.32 12.34
C ASP A 9 10.88 -8.51 13.58
N ILE A 10 9.98 -7.66 14.05
CA ILE A 10 10.21 -6.85 15.27
C ILE A 10 10.29 -7.75 16.50
N GLU A 11 9.41 -8.74 16.60
CA GLU A 11 9.42 -9.68 17.72
C GLU A 11 10.71 -10.51 17.75
N MET A 12 11.23 -10.88 16.59
CA MET A 12 12.50 -11.61 16.49
C MET A 12 13.68 -10.81 17.04
N LEU A 13 13.60 -9.50 17.03
CA LEU A 13 14.62 -8.61 17.57
C LEU A 13 14.46 -8.36 19.09
N GLY A 14 13.46 -8.97 19.71
CA GLY A 14 13.19 -8.77 21.13
C GLY A 14 12.40 -7.49 21.43
N ALA A 15 11.74 -6.94 20.43
CA ALA A 15 10.86 -5.79 20.57
C ALA A 15 9.41 -6.20 20.25
N ARG A 16 8.48 -5.28 20.35
CA ARG A 16 7.07 -5.55 20.05
C ARG A 16 6.37 -4.28 19.65
N LEU A 17 5.48 -4.38 18.66
CA LEU A 17 4.58 -3.30 18.29
C LEU A 17 3.35 -3.34 19.19
N VAL A 18 3.04 -2.20 19.82
CA VAL A 18 1.93 -2.08 20.75
C VAL A 18 0.97 -1.01 20.27
N LEU A 19 -0.30 -1.37 20.25
CA LEU A 19 -1.39 -0.47 19.89
C LEU A 19 -1.86 0.25 21.15
N ASP A 20 -1.93 1.59 21.10
CA ASP A 20 -2.45 2.43 22.17
C ASP A 20 -3.52 3.34 21.57
N GLY A 21 -4.78 2.93 21.70
CA GLY A 21 -5.89 3.62 21.04
C GLY A 21 -5.73 3.61 19.54
N ASN A 22 -5.56 4.77 18.93
CA ASN A 22 -5.30 4.92 17.51
C ASN A 22 -3.82 5.20 17.22
N ASP A 23 -2.96 4.97 18.17
CA ASP A 23 -1.53 5.18 18.02
C ASP A 23 -0.77 3.87 18.13
N LEU A 24 0.49 3.90 17.71
CA LEU A 24 1.34 2.74 17.64
C LEU A 24 2.72 3.10 18.19
N TYR A 25 3.25 2.26 19.07
CA TYR A 25 4.62 2.45 19.54
C TYR A 25 5.38 1.13 19.59
N ILE A 26 6.70 1.23 19.65
CA ILE A 26 7.58 0.07 19.72
C ILE A 26 8.03 -0.09 21.18
N GLU A 27 7.73 -1.25 21.76
CA GLU A 27 8.25 -1.63 23.07
C GLU A 27 9.66 -2.18 22.89
N ASN A 28 10.61 -1.71 23.70
CA ASN A 28 12.04 -2.00 23.57
C ASN A 28 12.62 -1.51 22.22
N PRO A 29 12.44 -0.22 21.90
CA PRO A 29 12.85 0.32 20.60
C PRO A 29 14.35 0.28 20.38
N GLU A 30 15.15 0.18 21.43
CA GLU A 30 16.61 0.07 21.35
C GLU A 30 17.06 -1.20 20.62
N ASN A 31 16.20 -2.20 20.54
CA ASN A 31 16.49 -3.45 19.84
C ASN A 31 16.21 -3.39 18.34
N VAL A 32 15.63 -2.29 17.86
CA VAL A 32 15.19 -2.16 16.47
C VAL A 32 16.11 -1.16 15.75
N TYR A 33 16.62 -1.57 14.58
CA TYR A 33 17.48 -0.70 13.79
C TYR A 33 16.64 0.39 13.08
N GLN A 34 17.30 1.51 12.75
CA GLN A 34 16.62 2.72 12.29
C GLN A 34 15.79 2.51 11.02
N GLU A 35 16.29 1.72 10.07
CA GLU A 35 15.58 1.48 8.82
C GLU A 35 14.25 0.78 9.06
N LEU A 36 14.20 -0.13 10.04
CA LEU A 36 12.96 -0.82 10.36
C LEU A 36 11.97 0.09 11.10
N VAL A 37 12.48 1.00 11.96
CA VAL A 37 11.65 2.02 12.61
C VAL A 37 10.99 2.91 11.55
N GLU A 38 11.76 3.37 10.58
CA GLU A 38 11.26 4.21 9.48
C GLU A 38 10.21 3.45 8.65
N PHE A 39 10.46 2.17 8.41
CA PHE A 39 9.51 1.32 7.67
C PHE A 39 8.18 1.19 8.42
N VAL A 40 8.24 0.98 9.74
CA VAL A 40 7.03 0.93 10.58
C VAL A 40 6.26 2.23 10.48
N GLN A 41 6.94 3.37 10.55
CA GLN A 41 6.29 4.67 10.47
C GLN A 41 5.64 4.89 9.09
N SER A 42 6.28 4.42 8.02
CA SER A 42 5.76 4.54 6.65
C SER A 42 4.47 3.75 6.45
N TYR A 43 4.28 2.67 7.19
CA TYR A 43 3.11 1.80 7.06
C TYR A 43 2.26 1.75 8.32
N LYS A 44 2.38 2.77 9.15
CA LYS A 44 1.73 2.84 10.46
C LYS A 44 0.23 2.54 10.42
N LYS A 45 -0.51 3.16 9.50
CA LYS A 45 -1.97 2.96 9.42
C LYS A 45 -2.35 1.53 9.08
N ARG A 46 -1.63 0.91 8.15
CA ARG A 46 -1.90 -0.50 7.79
C ARG A 46 -1.60 -1.42 8.97
N ILE A 47 -0.51 -1.16 9.70
CA ILE A 47 -0.13 -1.94 10.87
C ILE A 47 -1.19 -1.80 11.97
N ILE A 48 -1.67 -0.60 12.22
CA ILE A 48 -2.72 -0.36 13.22
C ILE A 48 -3.97 -1.16 12.85
N ARG A 49 -4.39 -1.13 11.60
CA ARG A 49 -5.56 -1.88 11.15
C ARG A 49 -5.36 -3.38 11.29
N TYR A 50 -4.15 -3.87 10.99
CA TYR A 50 -3.81 -5.28 11.19
C TYR A 50 -3.92 -5.67 12.67
N LEU A 51 -3.36 -4.88 13.57
CA LEU A 51 -3.41 -5.16 15.01
C LEU A 51 -4.82 -5.10 15.57
N LYS A 52 -5.71 -4.32 14.96
CA LYS A 52 -7.14 -4.27 15.31
C LYS A 52 -7.95 -5.41 14.69
N GLY A 53 -7.34 -6.27 13.90
CA GLY A 53 -8.04 -7.35 13.20
C GLY A 53 -8.83 -6.88 11.99
N GLU A 54 -8.55 -5.70 11.46
CA GLU A 54 -9.28 -5.08 10.36
C GLU A 54 -8.55 -5.11 9.02
N TYR A 55 -7.46 -5.85 8.94
CA TYR A 55 -6.63 -5.90 7.73
C TYR A 55 -6.49 -7.35 7.26
N SER A 56 -7.17 -7.70 6.19
CA SER A 56 -7.16 -9.06 5.65
C SER A 56 -6.04 -9.28 4.64
N ASP A 57 -5.75 -10.55 4.34
CA ASP A 57 -4.80 -10.90 3.29
C ASP A 57 -5.28 -10.40 1.93
N GLN A 58 -6.57 -10.42 1.68
CA GLN A 58 -7.16 -9.90 0.44
C GLN A 58 -6.91 -8.39 0.33
N GLU A 59 -7.12 -7.65 1.40
CA GLU A 59 -6.85 -6.21 1.40
C GLU A 59 -5.37 -5.93 1.17
N HIS A 60 -4.48 -6.75 1.74
CA HIS A 60 -3.05 -6.61 1.52
C HIS A 60 -2.69 -6.79 0.04
N ASN A 61 -3.29 -7.78 -0.63
CA ASN A 61 -3.07 -8.01 -2.05
C ASN A 61 -3.50 -6.81 -2.89
N VAL A 62 -4.65 -6.22 -2.56
CA VAL A 62 -5.12 -5.01 -3.23
C VAL A 62 -4.11 -3.88 -3.04
N LYS A 63 -3.68 -3.63 -1.80
CA LYS A 63 -2.76 -2.53 -1.48
C LYS A 63 -1.41 -2.70 -2.15
N GLN A 64 -0.85 -3.90 -2.18
CA GLN A 64 0.41 -4.16 -2.86
C GLN A 64 0.31 -3.91 -4.37
N THR A 65 -0.78 -4.35 -4.97
CA THR A 65 -1.01 -4.12 -6.39
C THR A 65 -1.12 -2.63 -6.70
N ILE A 66 -1.83 -1.90 -5.86
CA ILE A 66 -1.98 -0.45 -6.04
C ILE A 66 -0.62 0.25 -5.88
N ASP A 67 0.19 -0.14 -4.91
CA ASP A 67 1.52 0.43 -4.73
C ASP A 67 2.37 0.24 -6.00
N LYS A 68 2.31 -0.93 -6.62
CA LYS A 68 3.02 -1.20 -7.88
C LYS A 68 2.49 -0.35 -9.03
N ILE A 69 1.17 -0.19 -9.12
CA ILE A 69 0.53 0.60 -10.17
C ILE A 69 0.93 2.08 -10.02
N ILE A 70 0.92 2.61 -8.81
CA ILE A 70 1.32 3.99 -8.55
C ILE A 70 2.79 4.20 -8.92
N ASN A 71 3.66 3.29 -8.50
CA ASN A 71 5.09 3.37 -8.83
C ASN A 71 5.31 3.37 -10.34
N TYR A 72 4.61 2.51 -11.06
CA TYR A 72 4.69 2.48 -12.54
C TYR A 72 4.20 3.82 -13.11
N TYR A 73 3.03 4.29 -12.69
CA TYR A 73 2.44 5.52 -13.20
C TYR A 73 3.36 6.73 -12.99
N MET A 74 4.07 6.76 -11.85
CA MET A 74 4.99 7.84 -11.51
C MET A 74 6.37 7.69 -12.15
N GLY A 75 6.57 6.69 -12.98
CA GLY A 75 7.80 6.50 -13.74
C GLY A 75 8.86 5.64 -13.04
N VAL A 76 8.52 5.03 -11.90
CA VAL A 76 9.43 4.16 -11.17
C VAL A 76 9.29 2.73 -11.67
N ALA A 77 10.41 2.07 -11.98
CA ALA A 77 10.44 0.67 -12.39
C ALA A 77 9.57 0.34 -13.61
N GLN A 78 9.42 1.28 -14.55
CA GLN A 78 8.60 1.06 -15.75
C GLN A 78 9.06 -0.13 -16.57
N ASP A 79 10.37 -0.32 -16.69
CA ASP A 79 10.95 -1.41 -17.47
C ASP A 79 10.59 -2.80 -16.93
N LEU A 80 10.27 -2.89 -15.64
CA LEU A 80 9.95 -4.14 -14.97
C LEU A 80 8.45 -4.45 -14.96
N ASN A 81 7.61 -3.53 -15.42
CA ASN A 81 6.16 -3.64 -15.29
C ASN A 81 5.45 -3.55 -16.64
N LYS A 82 5.92 -4.37 -17.59
CA LYS A 82 5.32 -4.43 -18.94
C LYS A 82 3.84 -4.80 -18.93
N LYS A 83 3.41 -5.59 -17.95
CA LYS A 83 1.99 -5.97 -17.83
C LYS A 83 1.12 -4.75 -17.54
N ILE A 84 1.62 -3.86 -16.67
CA ILE A 84 0.88 -2.63 -16.34
C ILE A 84 0.85 -1.70 -17.55
N ASP A 85 1.96 -1.58 -18.27
CA ASP A 85 2.03 -0.79 -19.48
C ASP A 85 1.02 -1.27 -20.53
N ASP A 86 0.99 -2.57 -20.77
CA ASP A 86 0.06 -3.18 -21.71
C ASP A 86 -1.40 -2.92 -21.31
N TRP A 87 -1.70 -3.11 -20.03
CA TRP A 87 -3.02 -2.86 -19.48
C TRP A 87 -3.43 -1.39 -19.64
N PHE A 88 -2.56 -0.45 -19.30
CA PHE A 88 -2.86 0.98 -19.44
C PHE A 88 -3.08 1.39 -20.89
N ASN A 89 -2.39 0.75 -21.83
CA ASN A 89 -2.58 1.04 -23.27
C ASN A 89 -3.92 0.52 -23.80
N HIS A 90 -4.56 -0.39 -23.09
CA HIS A 90 -5.83 -1.00 -23.53
C HIS A 90 -7.02 -0.64 -22.65
N ASP A 91 -6.80 -0.02 -21.50
CA ASP A 91 -7.87 0.30 -20.57
C ASP A 91 -7.73 1.74 -20.05
N TYR A 92 -8.15 2.67 -20.89
CA TYR A 92 -8.07 4.09 -20.59
C TYR A 92 -8.87 4.46 -19.33
N GLU A 93 -10.00 3.79 -19.10
CA GLU A 93 -10.82 4.06 -17.92
C GLU A 93 -10.06 3.77 -16.63
N SER A 94 -9.25 2.71 -16.62
CA SER A 94 -8.39 2.40 -15.47
C SER A 94 -7.33 3.47 -15.26
N VAL A 95 -6.74 4.00 -16.33
CA VAL A 95 -5.78 5.10 -16.22
C VAL A 95 -6.43 6.31 -15.56
N MET A 96 -7.65 6.64 -15.97
CA MET A 96 -8.39 7.77 -15.36
C MET A 96 -8.67 7.52 -13.88
N LYS A 97 -8.98 6.28 -13.50
CA LYS A 97 -9.19 5.92 -12.09
C LYS A 97 -7.90 6.05 -11.28
N VAL A 98 -6.77 5.66 -11.84
CA VAL A 98 -5.47 5.83 -11.18
C VAL A 98 -5.16 7.31 -10.96
N MET A 99 -5.40 8.14 -11.96
CA MET A 99 -5.22 9.59 -11.83
C MET A 99 -6.09 10.16 -10.71
N LYS A 100 -7.34 9.74 -10.65
CA LYS A 100 -8.27 10.17 -9.61
C LYS A 100 -7.77 9.71 -8.22
N LEU A 101 -7.26 8.49 -8.13
CA LEU A 101 -6.71 7.97 -6.88
C LEU A 101 -5.53 8.82 -6.39
N LEU A 102 -4.63 9.20 -7.29
CA LEU A 102 -3.49 10.05 -6.94
C LEU A 102 -3.96 11.43 -6.42
N VAL A 103 -5.00 11.98 -7.02
CA VAL A 103 -5.60 13.25 -6.54
C VAL A 103 -6.16 13.08 -5.13
N LEU A 104 -6.82 11.97 -4.85
CA LEU A 104 -7.35 11.70 -3.51
C LEU A 104 -6.24 11.60 -2.46
N PHE A 105 -5.14 10.92 -2.80
CA PHE A 105 -3.98 10.87 -1.89
C PHE A 105 -3.40 12.26 -1.66
N TRP A 106 -3.31 13.07 -2.70
CA TRP A 106 -2.85 14.45 -2.59
C TRP A 106 -3.76 15.26 -1.65
N GLU A 107 -5.06 15.13 -1.81
CA GLU A 107 -6.03 15.80 -0.93
C GLU A 107 -5.91 15.34 0.51
N ASN A 108 -5.50 14.10 0.73
CA ASN A 108 -5.28 13.53 2.06
C ASN A 108 -3.93 13.92 2.68
N GLY A 109 -3.09 14.63 1.96
CA GLY A 109 -1.82 15.14 2.50
C GLY A 109 -0.55 14.56 1.89
N TRP A 110 -0.65 13.60 0.97
CA TRP A 110 0.52 13.03 0.30
C TRP A 110 1.13 14.07 -0.65
N ARG A 111 2.43 14.36 -0.47
CA ARG A 111 3.09 15.46 -1.21
C ARG A 111 4.42 15.05 -1.83
N ASP A 112 4.91 13.85 -1.54
CA ASP A 112 6.27 13.45 -1.86
C ASP A 112 6.26 12.03 -2.46
N LEU A 113 6.92 11.87 -3.61
CA LEU A 113 7.00 10.57 -4.29
C LEU A 113 7.80 9.54 -3.50
N ASP A 114 8.72 9.99 -2.65
CA ASP A 114 9.52 9.10 -1.82
C ASP A 114 8.76 8.61 -0.58
N THR A 115 7.59 9.20 -0.31
CA THR A 115 6.76 8.82 0.82
C THR A 115 5.68 7.85 0.34
N SER A 116 5.50 6.75 1.07
CA SER A 116 4.44 5.79 0.77
C SER A 116 3.07 6.45 0.93
N VAL A 117 2.13 6.08 0.06
CA VAL A 117 0.73 6.55 0.16
C VAL A 117 -0.02 5.88 1.31
N SER A 118 0.56 4.86 1.94
CA SER A 118 -0.12 4.02 2.93
C SER A 118 -0.71 4.78 4.12
N ASN A 119 -0.08 5.85 4.55
CA ASN A 119 -0.58 6.66 5.67
C ASN A 119 -1.64 7.68 5.26
N PHE A 120 -1.96 7.77 3.97
CA PHE A 120 -2.90 8.75 3.42
C PHE A 120 -4.16 8.07 2.87
N GLU A 121 -4.38 6.82 3.22
CA GLU A 121 -5.53 6.03 2.79
C GLU A 121 -6.79 6.47 3.55
N SER A 122 -7.94 6.33 2.87
CA SER A 122 -9.26 6.64 3.40
C SER A 122 -10.26 5.65 2.81
N GLU A 123 -11.53 5.72 3.25
CA GLU A 123 -12.58 4.89 2.64
C GLU A 123 -12.69 5.13 1.14
N GLU A 124 -12.56 6.39 0.71
CA GLU A 124 -12.63 6.74 -0.71
C GLU A 124 -11.47 6.14 -1.49
N THR A 125 -10.24 6.27 -0.98
CA THR A 125 -9.08 5.68 -1.66
C THR A 125 -9.15 4.17 -1.67
N ASP A 126 -9.64 3.56 -0.59
CA ASP A 126 -9.80 2.10 -0.50
C ASP A 126 -10.81 1.58 -1.49
N LYS A 127 -11.95 2.26 -1.63
CA LYS A 127 -12.98 1.89 -2.58
C LYS A 127 -12.48 1.97 -4.02
N LEU A 128 -11.82 3.07 -4.36
CA LEU A 128 -11.27 3.27 -5.70
C LEU A 128 -10.13 2.29 -5.98
N SER A 129 -9.29 2.02 -4.98
CA SER A 129 -8.22 1.02 -5.07
C SER A 129 -8.76 -0.35 -5.40
N LEU A 130 -9.87 -0.75 -4.76
CA LEU A 130 -10.50 -2.04 -5.04
C LEU A 130 -11.04 -2.09 -6.47
N GLU A 131 -11.67 -1.03 -6.94
CA GLU A 131 -12.16 -0.96 -8.34
C GLU A 131 -11.02 -1.13 -9.32
N ILE A 132 -9.91 -0.43 -9.10
CA ILE A 132 -8.72 -0.51 -9.97
C ILE A 132 -8.14 -1.92 -9.93
N TYR A 133 -8.05 -2.50 -8.73
CA TYR A 133 -7.54 -3.86 -8.56
C TYR A 133 -8.38 -4.88 -9.33
N GLU A 134 -9.70 -4.80 -9.22
CA GLU A 134 -10.60 -5.72 -9.91
C GLU A 134 -10.46 -5.61 -11.44
N ARG A 135 -10.31 -4.39 -11.96
CA ARG A 135 -10.09 -4.17 -13.39
C ARG A 135 -8.74 -4.75 -13.84
N ALA A 136 -7.70 -4.55 -13.04
CA ALA A 136 -6.37 -5.10 -13.32
C ALA A 136 -6.39 -6.62 -13.34
N MET A 137 -7.02 -7.23 -12.34
CA MET A 137 -7.08 -8.70 -12.25
C MET A 137 -7.89 -9.29 -13.40
N SER A 138 -8.98 -8.66 -13.78
CA SER A 138 -9.78 -9.08 -14.93
C SER A 138 -8.94 -9.07 -16.21
N TYR A 139 -8.18 -8.02 -16.44
CA TYR A 139 -7.30 -7.91 -17.59
C TYR A 139 -6.19 -8.97 -17.56
N PHE A 140 -5.50 -9.09 -16.41
CA PHE A 140 -4.33 -9.99 -16.30
C PHE A 140 -4.73 -11.47 -16.36
N LYS A 141 -5.96 -11.81 -15.99
CA LYS A 141 -6.46 -13.19 -16.06
C LYS A 141 -6.95 -13.58 -17.47
N GLY A 142 -6.78 -12.69 -18.45
CA GLY A 142 -7.14 -12.98 -19.81
C GLY A 142 -8.60 -12.69 -20.17
N ASP A 143 -9.33 -11.98 -19.33
CA ASP A 143 -10.70 -11.54 -19.61
C ASP A 143 -10.70 -10.36 -20.56
N LYS A 144 -10.07 -10.55 -21.70
CA LYS A 144 -9.83 -9.47 -22.68
C LYS A 144 -10.96 -9.31 -23.70
N SER A 145 -11.97 -10.05 -23.54
CA SER A 145 -13.08 -10.01 -24.48
C SER A 145 -13.90 -8.72 -24.37
#